data_1b8c36710d93ecc531700d0dc5cb6a0f
#
_entry.id   1b8c36710d93ecc531700d0dc5cb6a0f
#
_cell.length_a   1.000
_cell.length_b   1.000
_cell.length_c   1.000
_cell.angle_alpha   90.00
_cell.angle_beta   90.00
_cell.angle_gamma   90.00
#
_symmetry.space_group_name_H-M   'P 1'
#
loop_
_entity.id
_entity.type
_entity.pdbx_description
1 polymer ?
#
loop_
_entity_poly.entity_id
_entity_poly.type
_entity_poly.pdbx_seq_one_letter_code
_entity_poly.pdbx_strand_id
1 'polypeptide(L)'
;MEITSVNHICFSVSDLNTSIQFYKDILQGDLLVSGRTTAYLTIGHTWIALNQEKNIPRNEISHSYTHVAFSIDEEDFQKWIQWLKENQVNILKGRPRDIKDKKSIYFTDLDG
;
A
#
# COMPACT_ATOMS: atom_id res chain seq x y z
N MET A 1 5.22 23.61 20.53
CA MET A 1 4.33 22.45 20.35
C MET A 1 4.34 22.06 18.87
N GLU A 2 4.69 20.81 18.56
CA GLU A 2 4.77 20.36 17.17
C GLU A 2 4.47 18.87 17.04
N ILE A 3 4.01 18.47 15.85
CA ILE A 3 3.85 17.07 15.50
C ILE A 3 5.22 16.58 15.03
N THR A 4 5.73 15.52 15.63
CA THR A 4 7.11 15.07 15.37
C THR A 4 7.22 14.06 14.21
N SER A 5 6.20 13.26 13.97
CA SER A 5 6.22 12.27 12.91
C SER A 5 4.85 11.66 12.69
N VAL A 6 4.73 10.84 11.64
CA VAL A 6 3.61 9.92 11.47
C VAL A 6 3.94 8.66 12.28
N ASN A 7 3.08 8.27 13.21
CA ASN A 7 3.27 7.05 13.99
C ASN A 7 2.91 5.82 13.18
N HIS A 8 1.72 5.81 12.62
CA HIS A 8 1.25 4.71 11.76
C HIS A 8 0.15 5.19 10.83
N ILE A 9 -0.15 4.36 9.84
CA ILE A 9 -1.23 4.58 8.89
C ILE A 9 -2.12 3.34 8.96
N CYS A 10 -3.43 3.54 9.03
CA CYS A 10 -4.39 2.45 9.06
C CYS A 10 -5.20 2.43 7.77
N PHE A 11 -5.27 1.26 7.14
CA PHE A 11 -6.10 1.03 5.97
C PHE A 11 -7.31 0.20 6.34
N SER A 12 -8.47 0.60 5.85
CA SER A 12 -9.67 -0.21 5.89
C SER A 12 -9.59 -1.25 4.76
N VAL A 13 -9.79 -2.52 5.09
CA VAL A 13 -9.75 -3.60 4.12
C VAL A 13 -11.01 -4.44 4.21
N SER A 14 -11.41 -5.04 3.09
CA SER A 14 -12.62 -5.87 3.06
C SER A 14 -12.40 -7.27 3.58
N ASP A 15 -11.19 -7.83 3.39
CA ASP A 15 -10.81 -9.16 3.84
C ASP A 15 -9.40 -9.10 4.41
N LEU A 16 -9.28 -9.36 5.71
CA LEU A 16 -8.01 -9.22 6.40
C LEU A 16 -6.95 -10.19 5.91
N ASN A 17 -7.31 -11.46 5.73
CA ASN A 17 -6.34 -12.48 5.36
C ASN A 17 -5.74 -12.24 3.97
N THR A 18 -6.55 -11.91 2.98
CA THR A 18 -6.05 -11.62 1.64
C THR A 18 -5.25 -10.33 1.61
N SER A 19 -5.66 -9.34 2.39
CA SER A 19 -4.90 -8.09 2.49
C SER A 19 -3.56 -8.28 3.20
N ILE A 20 -3.50 -9.09 4.24
CA ILE A 20 -2.22 -9.45 4.87
C ILE A 20 -1.29 -10.09 3.83
N GLN A 21 -1.79 -11.01 3.02
CA GLN A 21 -0.98 -11.64 1.98
C GLN A 21 -0.44 -10.61 0.98
N PHE A 22 -1.29 -9.66 0.58
CA PHE A 22 -0.86 -8.61 -0.33
C PHE A 22 0.29 -7.78 0.26
N TYR A 23 0.10 -7.25 1.45
CA TYR A 23 1.10 -6.36 2.06
C TYR A 23 2.36 -7.11 2.52
N LYS A 24 2.22 -8.36 2.93
CA LYS A 24 3.34 -9.18 3.36
C LYS A 24 4.09 -9.80 2.18
N ASP A 25 3.37 -10.46 1.28
CA ASP A 25 4.01 -11.26 0.23
C ASP A 25 4.33 -10.44 -1.01
N ILE A 26 3.46 -9.53 -1.41
CA ILE A 26 3.68 -8.71 -2.61
C ILE A 26 4.50 -7.47 -2.28
N LEU A 27 4.09 -6.69 -1.29
CA LEU A 27 4.85 -5.50 -0.89
C LEU A 27 6.02 -5.80 0.05
N GLN A 28 6.19 -7.07 0.44
CA GLN A 28 7.32 -7.55 1.22
C GLN A 28 7.43 -6.91 2.61
N GLY A 29 6.27 -6.62 3.20
CA GLY A 29 6.22 -6.13 4.57
C GLY A 29 6.45 -7.24 5.59
N ASP A 30 6.80 -6.83 6.80
CA ASP A 30 6.99 -7.74 7.93
C ASP A 30 5.75 -7.73 8.82
N LEU A 31 5.11 -8.89 8.95
CA LEU A 31 3.93 -9.02 9.81
C LEU A 31 4.36 -9.07 11.28
N LEU A 32 3.84 -8.13 12.07
CA LEU A 32 4.16 -8.03 13.50
C LEU A 32 3.16 -8.80 14.34
N VAL A 33 1.88 -8.59 14.09
CA VAL A 33 0.81 -9.24 14.82
C VAL A 33 -0.44 -9.31 13.95
N SER A 34 -1.21 -10.38 14.12
CA SER A 34 -2.46 -10.58 13.41
C SER A 34 -3.53 -11.01 14.41
N GLY A 35 -4.60 -10.25 14.48
CA GLY A 35 -5.80 -10.59 15.22
C GLY A 35 -6.91 -11.03 14.30
N ARG A 36 -8.13 -11.00 14.81
CA ARG A 36 -9.31 -11.45 14.07
C ARG A 36 -9.73 -10.43 13.01
N THR A 37 -9.65 -9.15 13.31
CA THR A 37 -10.08 -8.06 12.42
C THR A 37 -9.00 -7.03 12.17
N THR A 38 -7.87 -7.10 12.84
CA THR A 38 -6.80 -6.12 12.76
C THR A 38 -5.45 -6.81 12.65
N ALA A 39 -4.57 -6.26 11.85
CA ALA A 39 -3.19 -6.71 11.73
C ALA A 39 -2.25 -5.52 11.68
N TYR A 40 -1.02 -5.73 12.11
CA TYR A 40 0.04 -4.71 12.06
C TYR A 40 1.25 -5.27 11.32
N LEU A 41 1.76 -4.46 10.40
CA LEU A 41 2.97 -4.79 9.62
C LEU A 41 3.89 -3.58 9.61
N THR A 42 5.15 -3.82 9.27
CA THR A 42 6.04 -2.74 8.87
C THR A 42 6.41 -2.90 7.41
N ILE A 43 6.43 -1.78 6.69
CA ILE A 43 6.97 -1.69 5.33
C ILE A 43 8.08 -0.65 5.40
N GLY A 44 9.31 -1.09 5.19
CA GLY A 44 10.45 -0.24 5.52
C GLY A 44 10.39 0.10 7.01
N HIS A 45 10.40 1.37 7.33
CA HIS A 45 10.27 1.85 8.71
C HIS A 45 8.85 2.35 9.03
N THR A 46 7.91 2.16 8.11
CA THR A 46 6.55 2.65 8.30
C THR A 46 5.68 1.56 8.90
N TRP A 47 4.98 1.91 9.98
CA TRP A 47 4.03 1.02 10.63
C TRP A 47 2.68 1.15 9.94
N ILE A 48 2.16 0.01 9.45
CA ILE A 48 0.88 -0.07 8.74
C ILE A 48 -0.07 -0.93 9.57
N ALA A 49 -1.27 -0.43 9.80
CA ALA A 49 -2.35 -1.20 10.40
C ALA A 49 -3.39 -1.53 9.31
N LEU A 50 -3.90 -2.74 9.34
CA LEU A 50 -5.01 -3.17 8.49
C LEU A 50 -6.20 -3.46 9.39
N ASN A 51 -7.34 -2.84 9.10
CA ASN A 51 -8.56 -3.06 9.86
C ASN A 51 -9.67 -3.55 8.94
N GLN A 52 -10.20 -4.74 9.23
CA GLN A 52 -11.24 -5.34 8.39
C GLN A 52 -12.59 -4.68 8.65
N GLU A 53 -13.18 -4.17 7.58
CA GLU A 53 -14.50 -3.56 7.60
C GLU A 53 -15.27 -4.06 6.39
N LYS A 54 -16.14 -5.06 6.60
CA LYS A 54 -16.78 -5.77 5.48
C LYS A 54 -17.95 -5.01 4.86
N ASN A 55 -18.66 -4.22 5.65
CA ASN A 55 -19.97 -3.68 5.24
C ASN A 55 -19.94 -2.21 4.83
N ILE A 56 -18.77 -1.67 4.51
CA ILE A 56 -18.69 -0.29 4.02
C ILE A 56 -18.66 -0.26 2.50
N PRO A 57 -19.32 0.75 1.88
CA PRO A 57 -19.27 0.90 0.44
C PRO A 57 -17.85 1.22 -0.05
N ARG A 58 -17.45 0.60 -1.15
CA ARG A 58 -16.12 0.85 -1.76
C ARG A 58 -16.20 1.17 -3.25
N ASN A 59 -17.41 1.30 -3.78
CA ASN A 59 -17.63 1.49 -5.21
C ASN A 59 -17.15 2.85 -5.74
N GLU A 60 -16.96 3.83 -4.87
CA GLU A 60 -16.47 5.15 -5.28
C GLU A 60 -15.00 5.40 -4.97
N ILE A 61 -14.31 4.39 -4.47
CA ILE A 61 -12.92 4.57 -4.05
C ILE A 61 -12.00 4.94 -5.22
N SER A 62 -12.33 4.49 -6.43
CA SER A 62 -11.59 4.82 -7.64
C SER A 62 -11.64 6.31 -8.01
N HIS A 63 -12.59 7.05 -7.46
CA HIS A 63 -12.70 8.49 -7.66
C HIS A 63 -11.84 9.30 -6.67
N SER A 64 -11.33 8.64 -5.65
CA SER A 64 -10.47 9.29 -4.67
C SER A 64 -9.03 9.34 -5.17
N TYR A 65 -8.37 10.46 -4.92
CA TYR A 65 -6.94 10.60 -5.20
C TYR A 65 -6.08 10.36 -3.97
N THR A 66 -6.69 9.98 -2.86
CA THR A 66 -5.94 9.67 -1.64
C THR A 66 -5.02 8.49 -1.90
N HIS A 67 -3.75 8.65 -1.57
CA HIS A 67 -2.76 7.61 -1.79
C HIS A 67 -1.62 7.71 -0.77
N VAL A 68 -0.85 6.66 -0.68
CA VAL A 68 0.38 6.61 0.11
C VAL A 68 1.50 6.27 -0.85
N ALA A 69 2.60 6.99 -0.75
CA ALA A 69 3.77 6.77 -1.60
C ALA A 69 4.90 6.17 -0.76
N PHE A 70 5.45 5.07 -1.25
CA PHE A 70 6.64 4.46 -0.67
C PHE A 70 7.84 4.78 -1.55
N SER A 71 8.98 4.98 -0.91
CA SER A 71 10.24 5.20 -1.62
C SER A 71 11.00 3.90 -1.74
N ILE A 72 11.63 3.71 -2.88
CA ILE A 72 12.52 2.57 -3.13
C ILE A 72 13.82 3.12 -3.73
N ASP A 73 14.86 2.29 -3.72
CA ASP A 73 16.09 2.64 -4.40
C ASP A 73 15.87 2.64 -5.92
N GLU A 74 16.47 3.60 -6.60
CA GLU A 74 16.30 3.76 -8.04
C GLU A 74 16.69 2.48 -8.80
N GLU A 75 17.73 1.79 -8.36
CA GLU A 75 18.20 0.55 -8.97
C GLU A 75 17.20 -0.59 -8.89
N ASP A 76 16.25 -0.54 -7.94
CA ASP A 76 15.23 -1.56 -7.75
C ASP A 76 13.93 -1.25 -8.51
N PHE A 77 13.83 -0.11 -9.16
CA PHE A 77 12.59 0.35 -9.76
C PHE A 77 12.05 -0.63 -10.81
N GLN A 78 12.90 -1.08 -11.73
CA GLN A 78 12.47 -2.03 -12.76
C GLN A 78 12.15 -3.40 -12.18
N LYS A 79 12.87 -3.81 -11.15
CA LYS A 79 12.62 -5.07 -10.45
C LYS A 79 11.24 -5.05 -9.79
N TRP A 80 10.87 -3.93 -9.18
CA TRP A 80 9.54 -3.78 -8.57
C TRP A 80 8.43 -3.79 -9.60
N ILE A 81 8.60 -3.11 -10.74
CA ILE A 81 7.62 -3.15 -11.82
C ILE A 81 7.39 -4.59 -12.27
N GLN A 82 8.48 -5.33 -12.50
CA GLN A 82 8.38 -6.72 -12.95
C GLN A 82 7.70 -7.60 -11.90
N TRP A 83 8.08 -7.46 -10.66
CA TRP A 83 7.49 -8.20 -9.55
C TRP A 83 5.99 -7.94 -9.40
N LEU A 84 5.58 -6.68 -9.47
CA LEU A 84 4.17 -6.32 -9.38
C LEU A 84 3.37 -6.92 -10.55
N LYS A 85 3.92 -6.88 -11.75
CA LYS A 85 3.28 -7.49 -12.92
C LYS A 85 3.15 -9.01 -12.78
N GLU A 86 4.19 -9.68 -12.29
CA GLU A 86 4.17 -11.12 -12.07
C GLU A 86 3.14 -11.53 -11.03
N ASN A 87 2.85 -10.67 -10.07
CA ASN A 87 1.84 -10.90 -9.04
C ASN A 87 0.48 -10.31 -9.39
N GLN A 88 0.29 -9.90 -10.66
CA GLN A 88 -0.99 -9.45 -11.19
C GLN A 88 -1.56 -8.24 -10.45
N VAL A 89 -0.70 -7.38 -9.95
CA VAL A 89 -1.11 -6.13 -9.30
C VAL A 89 -1.62 -5.16 -10.36
N ASN A 90 -2.71 -4.47 -10.02
CA ASN A 90 -3.30 -3.48 -10.93
C ASN A 90 -2.45 -2.21 -10.94
N ILE A 91 -1.59 -2.09 -11.96
CA ILE A 91 -0.74 -0.92 -12.16
C ILE A 91 -1.51 0.08 -13.00
N LEU A 92 -1.67 1.28 -12.45
CA LEU A 92 -2.37 2.38 -13.12
C LEU A 92 -1.41 3.12 -14.05
N LYS A 93 -1.96 3.77 -15.07
CA LYS A 93 -1.16 4.69 -15.89
C LYS A 93 -0.66 5.81 -15.00
N GLY A 94 0.64 6.04 -15.02
CA GLY A 94 1.24 7.09 -14.23
C GLY A 94 0.74 8.46 -14.63
N ARG A 95 0.64 9.34 -13.66
CA ARG A 95 0.35 10.75 -13.93
C ARG A 95 1.65 11.49 -14.08
N PRO A 96 1.69 12.54 -14.91
CA PRO A 96 2.85 13.40 -14.97
C PRO A 96 3.15 13.94 -13.57
N ARG A 97 4.40 13.79 -13.15
CA ARG A 97 4.88 14.32 -11.89
C ARG A 97 5.69 15.57 -12.17
N ASP A 98 6.04 16.29 -11.14
CA ASP A 98 6.92 17.42 -11.32
C ASP A 98 8.33 16.96 -11.70
N ILE A 99 9.17 17.91 -12.07
CA ILE A 99 10.51 17.62 -12.59
C ILE A 99 11.44 16.96 -11.57
N LYS A 100 11.09 16.95 -10.29
CA LYS A 100 11.90 16.31 -9.26
C LYS A 100 11.66 14.81 -9.19
N ASP A 101 10.57 14.36 -9.73
CA ASP A 101 10.09 12.98 -9.58
C ASP A 101 10.24 12.25 -10.90
N LYS A 102 11.44 11.77 -11.15
CA LYS A 102 11.81 11.21 -12.46
C LYS A 102 11.16 9.87 -12.76
N LYS A 103 10.86 9.08 -11.72
CA LYS A 103 10.27 7.75 -11.89
C LYS A 103 9.28 7.48 -10.78
N SER A 104 8.06 7.13 -11.16
CA SER A 104 7.04 6.68 -10.23
C SER A 104 6.04 5.82 -10.96
N ILE A 105 5.43 4.90 -10.22
CA ILE A 105 4.30 4.12 -10.70
C ILE A 105 3.20 4.17 -9.65
N TYR A 106 1.98 3.96 -10.12
CA TYR A 106 0.81 3.90 -9.27
C TYR A 106 0.18 2.52 -9.41
N PHE A 107 -0.24 1.96 -8.31
CA PHE A 107 -0.97 0.70 -8.30
C PHE A 107 -2.02 0.72 -7.21
N THR A 108 -2.92 -0.24 -7.24
CA THR A 108 -3.96 -0.38 -6.22
C THR A 108 -3.71 -1.65 -5.42
N ASP A 109 -4.10 -1.63 -4.14
CA ASP A 109 -4.22 -2.86 -3.37
C ASP A 109 -5.53 -3.57 -3.73
N LEU A 110 -5.92 -4.57 -2.93
CA LEU A 110 -7.10 -5.38 -3.22
C LEU A 110 -8.41 -4.62 -3.11
N ASP A 111 -8.43 -3.52 -2.38
CA ASP A 111 -9.62 -2.69 -2.17
C ASP A 111 -9.65 -1.41 -3.03
N GLY A 112 -8.57 -1.14 -3.75
CA GLY A 112 -8.51 0.01 -4.65
C GLY A 112 -7.70 1.20 -4.19
#